data_822573b8bd90905bd5866008bd09b489
#
_entry.id   822573b8bd90905bd5866008bd09b489
#
_cell.length_a   1.000
_cell.length_b   1.000
_cell.length_c   1.000
_cell.angle_alpha   90.00
_cell.angle_beta   90.00
_cell.angle_gamma   90.00
#
_symmetry.space_group_name_H-M   'P 1'
#
loop_
_entity.id
_entity.type
_entity.pdbx_description
1 polymer ?
#
loop_
_entity_poly.entity_id
_entity_poly.type
_entity_poly.pdbx_seq_one_letter_code
_entity_poly.pdbx_strand_id
1 'polypeptide(L)'
;MKRVQKSPDEPEILARYRQRYPHDTWEKFHHRSRDGYRQVKQQILCDQHGLCAYCEINIKLTDEEDRVDDFRVEHFHPKTGTEHAERNYHLEWKNMLGACHGGSQPKVVEADYRFSKVKEDRSCDVPKGGKSINAEILNPLQIPAKETLFSFDSFSGSMSVDAERCPEMLRKKAENTIVELNLNAPRLKRLRKAVIEVLQEQVAEMAGQGLSVEEAMDQLARELLTPNSEDSYPAFFTTIRWFLGEAAENVLRERNYEI
;
A
#
# COMPACT_ATOMS: atom_id res chain seq x y z
N MET A 1 5.12 0.30 4.82
CA MET A 1 3.90 -0.52 4.55
C MET A 1 3.00 -0.40 5.76
N LYS A 2 1.86 0.27 5.60
CA LYS A 2 0.87 0.45 6.66
C LYS A 2 -0.11 -0.73 6.73
N ARG A 3 -0.87 -0.81 7.82
CA ARG A 3 -2.02 -1.68 7.89
C ARG A 3 -3.06 -1.30 6.83
N VAL A 4 -3.69 -2.31 6.23
CA VAL A 4 -4.90 -2.14 5.42
C VAL A 4 -6.09 -2.59 6.26
N GLN A 5 -7.06 -1.71 6.43
CA GLN A 5 -8.29 -2.03 7.15
C GLN A 5 -9.41 -2.21 6.13
N LYS A 6 -9.71 -3.46 5.82
CA LYS A 6 -10.81 -3.76 4.90
C LYS A 6 -12.16 -3.56 5.55
N SER A 7 -13.11 -3.08 4.76
CA SER A 7 -14.52 -3.09 5.12
C SER A 7 -14.94 -4.47 5.62
N PRO A 8 -15.71 -4.56 6.70
CA PRO A 8 -16.15 -5.83 7.27
C PRO A 8 -16.95 -6.64 6.26
N ASP A 9 -17.79 -5.95 5.47
CA ASP A 9 -18.62 -6.54 4.45
C ASP A 9 -17.93 -6.51 3.09
N GLU A 10 -17.94 -7.64 2.39
CA GLU A 10 -17.49 -7.70 1.01
C GLU A 10 -18.48 -6.98 0.07
N PRO A 11 -18.04 -6.47 -1.08
CA PRO A 11 -18.95 -5.92 -2.08
C PRO A 11 -20.05 -6.92 -2.44
N GLU A 12 -21.32 -6.50 -2.31
CA GLU A 12 -22.48 -7.38 -2.49
C GLU A 12 -22.46 -8.13 -3.82
N ILE A 13 -21.99 -7.46 -4.88
CA ILE A 13 -21.87 -8.05 -6.21
C ILE A 13 -20.87 -9.21 -6.25
N LEU A 14 -19.79 -9.13 -5.47
CA LEU A 14 -18.81 -10.22 -5.34
C LEU A 14 -19.41 -11.38 -4.55
N ALA A 15 -20.10 -11.07 -3.44
CA ALA A 15 -20.77 -12.07 -2.61
C ALA A 15 -21.80 -12.88 -3.41
N ARG A 16 -22.68 -12.18 -4.14
CA ARG A 16 -23.69 -12.81 -5.01
C ARG A 16 -23.05 -13.62 -6.14
N TYR A 17 -21.98 -13.12 -6.73
CA TYR A 17 -21.26 -13.84 -7.79
C TYR A 17 -20.65 -15.13 -7.25
N ARG A 18 -19.92 -15.06 -6.11
CA ARG A 18 -19.30 -16.21 -5.46
C ARG A 18 -20.34 -17.28 -5.06
N GLN A 19 -21.50 -16.87 -4.57
CA GLN A 19 -22.58 -17.79 -4.26
C GLN A 19 -23.11 -18.53 -5.51
N ARG A 20 -23.21 -17.81 -6.63
CA ARG A 20 -23.73 -18.39 -7.89
C ARG A 20 -22.70 -19.23 -8.65
N TYR A 21 -21.42 -18.83 -8.53
CA TYR A 21 -20.31 -19.43 -9.27
C TYR A 21 -19.11 -19.72 -8.35
N PRO A 22 -19.25 -20.62 -7.37
CA PRO A 22 -18.24 -20.82 -6.31
C PRO A 22 -16.88 -21.31 -6.82
N HIS A 23 -16.84 -21.91 -8.01
CA HIS A 23 -15.64 -22.48 -8.62
C HIS A 23 -15.09 -21.62 -9.78
N ASP A 24 -15.59 -20.41 -9.93
CA ASP A 24 -15.07 -19.52 -10.97
C ASP A 24 -13.77 -18.84 -10.56
N THR A 25 -13.00 -18.44 -11.57
CA THR A 25 -11.76 -17.69 -11.37
C THR A 25 -12.03 -16.19 -11.34
N TRP A 26 -11.03 -15.43 -10.84
CA TRP A 26 -11.08 -13.98 -10.87
C TRP A 26 -11.23 -13.41 -12.29
N GLU A 27 -10.58 -14.05 -13.27
CA GLU A 27 -10.66 -13.69 -14.69
C GLU A 27 -12.08 -13.90 -15.23
N LYS A 28 -12.74 -14.98 -14.84
CA LYS A 28 -14.16 -15.22 -15.22
C LYS A 28 -15.09 -14.18 -14.59
N PHE A 29 -14.86 -13.80 -13.32
CA PHE A 29 -15.61 -12.72 -12.68
C PHE A 29 -15.44 -11.41 -13.46
N HIS A 30 -14.21 -11.03 -13.79
CA HIS A 30 -13.91 -9.83 -14.58
C HIS A 30 -14.65 -9.84 -15.94
N HIS A 31 -14.64 -10.95 -16.66
CA HIS A 31 -15.29 -11.04 -17.96
C HIS A 31 -16.82 -11.02 -17.88
N ARG A 32 -17.40 -11.65 -16.85
CA ARG A 32 -18.86 -11.78 -16.71
C ARG A 32 -19.50 -10.57 -16.02
N SER A 33 -18.76 -9.83 -15.23
CA SER A 33 -19.25 -8.72 -14.39
C SER A 33 -18.27 -7.56 -14.40
N ARG A 34 -18.21 -6.82 -15.51
CA ARG A 34 -17.31 -5.65 -15.62
C ARG A 34 -17.59 -4.59 -14.55
N ASP A 35 -18.87 -4.28 -14.34
CA ASP A 35 -19.29 -3.33 -13.32
C ASP A 35 -18.95 -3.83 -11.91
N GLY A 36 -19.14 -5.13 -11.67
CA GLY A 36 -18.75 -5.74 -10.41
C GLY A 36 -17.25 -5.71 -10.17
N TYR A 37 -16.47 -5.98 -11.19
CA TYR A 37 -15.02 -5.84 -11.13
C TYR A 37 -14.60 -4.42 -10.76
N ARG A 38 -15.23 -3.39 -11.37
CA ARG A 38 -14.97 -1.98 -11.06
C ARG A 38 -15.40 -1.63 -9.64
N GLN A 39 -16.55 -2.12 -9.16
CA GLN A 39 -17.01 -1.89 -7.79
C GLN A 39 -16.06 -2.52 -6.76
N VAL A 40 -15.57 -3.74 -7.01
CA VAL A 40 -14.56 -4.38 -6.16
C VAL A 40 -13.27 -3.54 -6.10
N LYS A 41 -12.79 -3.03 -7.22
CA LYS A 41 -11.62 -2.14 -7.27
C LYS A 41 -11.86 -0.84 -6.53
N GLN A 42 -13.04 -0.23 -6.68
CA GLN A 42 -13.41 0.99 -5.97
C GLN A 42 -13.39 0.77 -4.45
N GLN A 43 -13.97 -0.33 -3.97
CA GLN A 43 -13.96 -0.65 -2.54
C GLN A 43 -12.54 -0.90 -2.02
N ILE A 44 -11.70 -1.60 -2.80
CA ILE A 44 -10.28 -1.78 -2.45
C ILE A 44 -9.56 -0.44 -2.34
N LEU A 45 -9.82 0.48 -3.28
CA LEU A 45 -9.22 1.81 -3.27
C LEU A 45 -9.61 2.60 -2.02
N CYS A 46 -10.90 2.58 -1.64
CA CYS A 46 -11.39 3.20 -0.41
C CYS A 46 -10.75 2.55 0.83
N ASP A 47 -10.78 1.22 0.96
CA ASP A 47 -10.23 0.49 2.11
C ASP A 47 -8.71 0.73 2.30
N GLN A 48 -8.01 1.14 1.25
CA GLN A 48 -6.57 1.42 1.26
C GLN A 48 -6.26 2.91 1.29
N HIS A 49 -7.28 3.79 1.33
CA HIS A 49 -7.14 5.24 1.30
C HIS A 49 -6.25 5.71 0.15
N GLY A 50 -6.46 5.15 -1.05
CA GLY A 50 -5.72 5.54 -2.25
C GLY A 50 -4.26 5.09 -2.31
N LEU A 51 -3.82 4.14 -1.47
CA LEU A 51 -2.43 3.70 -1.40
C LEU A 51 -2.24 2.25 -1.85
N CYS A 52 -1.15 1.97 -2.55
CA CYS A 52 -0.71 0.60 -2.82
C CYS A 52 -0.45 -0.13 -1.50
N ALA A 53 -1.03 -1.32 -1.32
CA ALA A 53 -0.91 -2.11 -0.09
C ALA A 53 0.54 -2.45 0.31
N TYR A 54 1.48 -2.40 -0.63
CA TYR A 54 2.87 -2.77 -0.40
C TYR A 54 3.82 -1.58 -0.32
N CYS A 55 3.90 -0.75 -1.34
CA CYS A 55 4.89 0.34 -1.41
C CYS A 55 4.33 1.72 -1.05
N GLU A 56 3.01 1.84 -0.87
CA GLU A 56 2.32 3.08 -0.48
C GLU A 56 2.43 4.24 -1.49
N ILE A 57 2.74 3.97 -2.76
CA ILE A 57 2.51 5.02 -3.76
C ILE A 57 1.00 5.19 -3.96
N ASN A 58 0.57 6.38 -4.33
CA ASN A 58 -0.84 6.61 -4.63
C ASN A 58 -1.29 5.72 -5.80
N ILE A 59 -2.52 5.25 -5.72
CA ILE A 59 -3.17 4.47 -6.77
C ILE A 59 -4.56 5.04 -7.01
N LYS A 60 -5.00 5.02 -8.27
CA LYS A 60 -6.34 5.50 -8.64
C LYS A 60 -6.91 4.69 -9.81
N LEU A 61 -8.21 4.74 -9.94
CA LEU A 61 -8.92 4.31 -11.14
C LEU A 61 -8.83 5.40 -12.19
N THR A 62 -8.94 5.01 -13.47
CA THR A 62 -9.01 5.95 -14.58
C THR A 62 -10.22 5.66 -15.46
N ASP A 63 -10.76 6.70 -16.05
CA ASP A 63 -11.78 6.63 -17.10
C ASP A 63 -11.21 7.04 -18.47
N GLU A 64 -9.91 7.32 -18.55
CA GLU A 64 -9.20 7.66 -19.78
C GLU A 64 -9.03 6.41 -20.65
N GLU A 65 -9.51 6.45 -21.91
CA GLU A 65 -9.51 5.30 -22.82
C GLU A 65 -8.12 4.74 -23.12
N ASP A 66 -7.10 5.61 -23.20
CA ASP A 66 -5.72 5.24 -23.52
C ASP A 66 -4.88 4.88 -22.29
N ARG A 67 -5.46 4.95 -21.09
CA ARG A 67 -4.79 4.67 -19.83
C ARG A 67 -5.31 3.39 -19.18
N VAL A 68 -4.57 2.91 -18.22
CA VAL A 68 -5.00 1.82 -17.35
C VAL A 68 -4.99 2.30 -15.91
N ASP A 69 -5.85 1.71 -15.09
CA ASP A 69 -5.85 1.95 -13.65
C ASP A 69 -4.45 1.79 -13.07
N ASP A 70 -4.07 2.63 -12.11
CA ASP A 70 -2.73 2.61 -11.50
C ASP A 70 -2.42 1.32 -10.74
N PHE A 71 -3.41 0.47 -10.56
CA PHE A 71 -3.29 -0.76 -9.78
C PHE A 71 -4.09 -1.92 -10.36
N ARG A 72 -3.73 -3.10 -9.92
CA ARG A 72 -4.45 -4.34 -10.13
C ARG A 72 -4.87 -4.96 -8.81
N VAL A 73 -5.86 -5.84 -8.86
CA VAL A 73 -6.24 -6.65 -7.70
C VAL A 73 -5.20 -7.76 -7.54
N GLU A 74 -4.47 -7.68 -6.44
CA GLU A 74 -3.50 -8.66 -5.99
C GLU A 74 -4.18 -9.67 -5.07
N HIS A 75 -3.83 -10.94 -5.21
CA HIS A 75 -4.27 -12.01 -4.32
C HIS A 75 -3.11 -12.41 -3.40
N PHE A 76 -3.23 -12.04 -2.12
CA PHE A 76 -2.16 -12.27 -1.14
C PHE A 76 -1.77 -13.76 -1.04
N HIS A 77 -2.74 -14.65 -0.89
CA HIS A 77 -2.56 -16.08 -1.09
C HIS A 77 -2.65 -16.40 -2.58
N PRO A 78 -1.72 -17.20 -3.13
CA PRO A 78 -1.81 -17.63 -4.51
C PRO A 78 -3.15 -18.28 -4.81
N LYS A 79 -3.79 -17.83 -5.90
CA LYS A 79 -5.12 -18.29 -6.27
C LYS A 79 -5.12 -19.49 -7.22
N THR A 80 -4.04 -19.69 -7.98
CA THR A 80 -3.94 -20.75 -9.00
C THR A 80 -4.13 -22.13 -8.39
N GLY A 81 -5.06 -22.91 -8.96
CA GLY A 81 -5.36 -24.27 -8.52
C GLY A 81 -6.26 -24.37 -7.29
N THR A 82 -6.87 -23.25 -6.86
CA THR A 82 -7.76 -23.24 -5.68
C THR A 82 -9.25 -23.23 -6.04
N GLU A 83 -9.61 -23.25 -7.31
CA GLU A 83 -11.00 -23.14 -7.80
C GLU A 83 -11.92 -24.23 -7.26
N HIS A 84 -11.36 -25.42 -7.02
CA HIS A 84 -12.08 -26.59 -6.48
C HIS A 84 -11.62 -27.00 -5.08
N ALA A 85 -10.78 -26.17 -4.43
CA ALA A 85 -10.39 -26.38 -3.05
C ALA A 85 -11.54 -25.99 -2.10
N GLU A 86 -11.42 -26.37 -0.83
CA GLU A 86 -12.35 -25.95 0.22
C GLU A 86 -12.54 -24.43 0.26
N ARG A 87 -11.49 -23.69 -0.10
CA ARG A 87 -11.48 -22.23 -0.16
C ARG A 87 -10.96 -21.76 -1.52
N ASN A 88 -11.84 -21.12 -2.28
CA ASN A 88 -11.50 -20.52 -3.55
C ASN A 88 -10.86 -19.12 -3.36
N TYR A 89 -9.54 -19.04 -3.37
CA TYR A 89 -8.80 -17.80 -3.19
C TYR A 89 -8.97 -16.78 -4.32
N HIS A 90 -9.52 -17.17 -5.48
CA HIS A 90 -9.85 -16.23 -6.56
C HIS A 90 -10.95 -15.24 -6.19
N LEU A 91 -11.92 -15.66 -5.37
CA LEU A 91 -13.11 -14.86 -5.05
C LEU A 91 -13.22 -14.50 -3.56
N GLU A 92 -12.14 -14.72 -2.82
CA GLU A 92 -12.05 -14.42 -1.40
C GLU A 92 -11.75 -12.94 -1.17
N TRP A 93 -12.73 -12.19 -0.63
CA TRP A 93 -12.58 -10.75 -0.39
C TRP A 93 -11.37 -10.39 0.45
N LYS A 94 -11.14 -11.13 1.54
CA LYS A 94 -9.99 -10.89 2.44
C LYS A 94 -8.64 -11.32 1.84
N ASN A 95 -8.65 -11.91 0.65
CA ASN A 95 -7.44 -12.23 -0.10
C ASN A 95 -7.07 -11.16 -1.13
N MET A 96 -7.94 -10.18 -1.37
CA MET A 96 -7.79 -9.17 -2.42
C MET A 96 -7.20 -7.88 -1.85
N LEU A 97 -6.17 -7.36 -2.49
CA LEU A 97 -5.51 -6.09 -2.19
C LEU A 97 -5.30 -5.29 -3.47
N GLY A 98 -5.20 -3.98 -3.36
CA GLY A 98 -4.79 -3.11 -4.46
C GLY A 98 -3.26 -2.98 -4.47
N ALA A 99 -2.61 -3.54 -5.46
CA ALA A 99 -1.18 -3.38 -5.66
C ALA A 99 -0.91 -2.59 -6.94
N CYS A 100 0.00 -1.61 -6.87
CA CYS A 100 0.45 -0.90 -8.05
C CYS A 100 1.15 -1.86 -9.02
N HIS A 101 1.31 -1.46 -10.26
CA HIS A 101 1.96 -2.29 -11.29
C HIS A 101 3.47 -2.50 -11.08
N GLY A 102 4.02 -2.11 -9.91
CA GLY A 102 5.43 -2.34 -9.57
C GLY A 102 6.44 -1.80 -10.59
N GLY A 103 6.10 -0.76 -11.33
CA GLY A 103 6.94 -0.21 -12.39
C GLY A 103 6.82 -0.89 -13.76
N SER A 104 5.91 -1.86 -13.94
CA SER A 104 5.82 -2.65 -15.18
C SER A 104 4.89 -2.09 -16.25
N GLN A 105 4.02 -1.13 -15.91
CA GLN A 105 2.96 -0.67 -16.81
C GLN A 105 3.23 0.76 -17.33
N PRO A 106 3.46 0.92 -18.64
CA PRO A 106 3.76 2.23 -19.22
C PRO A 106 2.52 3.11 -19.47
N LYS A 107 1.32 2.57 -19.31
CA LYS A 107 0.07 3.28 -19.60
C LYS A 107 -0.65 3.79 -18.35
N VAL A 108 -0.05 3.73 -17.18
CA VAL A 108 -0.58 4.35 -15.96
C VAL A 108 -0.54 5.88 -16.08
N VAL A 109 -1.40 6.57 -15.32
CA VAL A 109 -1.59 8.02 -15.46
C VAL A 109 -0.27 8.80 -15.27
N GLU A 110 0.51 8.48 -14.26
CA GLU A 110 1.80 9.15 -13.99
C GLU A 110 2.99 8.25 -14.39
N ALA A 111 2.99 7.78 -15.63
CA ALA A 111 3.97 6.81 -16.11
C ALA A 111 5.43 7.28 -15.95
N ASP A 112 5.72 8.56 -16.13
CA ASP A 112 7.08 9.13 -16.02
C ASP A 112 7.70 8.89 -14.65
N TYR A 113 6.89 8.88 -13.60
CA TYR A 113 7.33 8.60 -12.22
C TYR A 113 7.22 7.13 -11.83
N ARG A 114 6.30 6.38 -12.43
CA ARG A 114 5.89 5.05 -12.00
C ARG A 114 6.45 3.94 -12.84
N PHE A 115 6.60 4.15 -14.15
CA PHE A 115 7.11 3.14 -15.07
C PHE A 115 8.64 3.10 -15.07
N SER A 116 9.21 1.92 -15.20
CA SER A 116 10.62 1.72 -15.49
C SER A 116 10.80 0.62 -16.52
N LYS A 117 11.72 0.80 -17.46
CA LYS A 117 12.13 -0.24 -18.41
C LYS A 117 13.04 -1.28 -17.74
N VAL A 118 13.66 -0.91 -16.62
CA VAL A 118 14.65 -1.71 -15.90
C VAL A 118 13.94 -2.76 -15.05
N LYS A 119 14.31 -4.02 -15.18
CA LYS A 119 13.67 -5.12 -14.44
C LYS A 119 13.94 -5.06 -12.94
N GLU A 120 15.10 -4.59 -12.55
CA GLU A 120 15.54 -4.42 -11.17
C GLU A 120 14.70 -3.40 -10.40
N ASP A 121 14.03 -2.51 -11.11
CA ASP A 121 13.07 -1.55 -10.56
C ASP A 121 11.67 -2.17 -10.28
N ARG A 122 11.44 -3.42 -10.68
CA ARG A 122 10.15 -4.09 -10.39
C ARG A 122 9.97 -4.30 -8.90
N SER A 123 8.77 -4.01 -8.40
CA SER A 123 8.45 -4.09 -6.97
C SER A 123 7.03 -4.61 -6.75
N CYS A 124 6.63 -4.71 -5.49
CA CYS A 124 5.30 -5.12 -5.05
C CYS A 124 4.98 -6.56 -5.49
N ASP A 125 3.83 -6.77 -6.12
CA ASP A 125 3.39 -8.09 -6.56
C ASP A 125 4.13 -8.62 -7.79
N VAL A 126 4.86 -7.76 -8.54
CA VAL A 126 5.58 -8.19 -9.74
C VAL A 126 6.69 -9.22 -9.43
N PRO A 127 7.62 -8.96 -8.49
CA PRO A 127 8.60 -9.98 -8.11
C PRO A 127 7.99 -11.12 -7.29
N LYS A 128 6.88 -10.89 -6.56
CA LYS A 128 6.14 -11.93 -5.86
C LYS A 128 5.57 -12.96 -6.85
N GLY A 129 4.89 -12.46 -7.90
CA GLY A 129 4.27 -13.32 -8.90
C GLY A 129 3.36 -14.38 -8.27
N GLY A 130 3.48 -15.62 -8.73
CA GLY A 130 2.75 -16.79 -8.21
C GLY A 130 3.42 -17.52 -7.06
N LYS A 131 4.46 -16.96 -6.43
CA LYS A 131 5.18 -17.60 -5.34
C LYS A 131 4.30 -17.82 -4.11
N SER A 132 4.40 -18.98 -3.47
CA SER A 132 3.72 -19.33 -2.23
C SER A 132 4.48 -18.81 -1.00
N ILE A 133 4.71 -17.50 -0.92
CA ILE A 133 5.45 -16.83 0.17
C ILE A 133 4.56 -16.11 1.17
N ASN A 134 3.26 -16.28 1.10
CA ASN A 134 2.28 -15.62 1.96
C ASN A 134 2.45 -15.91 3.46
N ALA A 135 3.08 -17.03 3.83
CA ALA A 135 3.44 -17.33 5.21
C ALA A 135 4.73 -16.63 5.67
N GLU A 136 5.58 -16.22 4.73
CA GLU A 136 6.93 -15.70 4.96
C GLU A 136 7.00 -14.18 4.98
N ILE A 137 6.02 -13.49 4.38
CA ILE A 137 5.92 -12.04 4.30
C ILE A 137 4.79 -11.50 5.18
N LEU A 138 4.83 -10.20 5.47
CA LEU A 138 3.77 -9.52 6.20
C LEU A 138 2.49 -9.46 5.35
N ASN A 139 1.38 -9.84 5.95
CA ASN A 139 0.06 -9.60 5.36
C ASN A 139 -0.40 -8.18 5.74
N PRO A 140 -0.66 -7.29 4.75
CA PRO A 140 -1.11 -5.92 5.04
C PRO A 140 -2.35 -5.84 5.93
N LEU A 141 -3.23 -6.85 5.90
CA LEU A 141 -4.41 -6.91 6.77
C LEU A 141 -4.10 -7.25 8.23
N GLN A 142 -2.90 -7.74 8.52
CA GLN A 142 -2.49 -8.23 9.84
C GLN A 142 -1.39 -7.41 10.47
N ILE A 143 -0.97 -6.31 9.83
CA ILE A 143 0.03 -5.41 10.40
C ILE A 143 -0.57 -4.74 11.63
N PRO A 144 0.11 -4.75 12.80
CA PRO A 144 -0.35 -4.03 13.97
C PRO A 144 -0.38 -2.52 13.70
N ALA A 145 -1.50 -1.85 13.95
CA ALA A 145 -1.66 -0.43 13.64
C ALA A 145 -0.76 0.49 14.49
N LYS A 146 -0.49 0.08 15.74
CA LYS A 146 0.31 0.85 16.70
C LYS A 146 1.82 0.72 16.50
N GLU A 147 2.25 -0.36 15.86
CA GLU A 147 3.66 -0.70 15.77
C GLU A 147 4.33 0.01 14.59
N THR A 148 5.53 0.51 14.81
CA THR A 148 6.40 1.01 13.76
C THR A 148 7.36 -0.09 13.34
N LEU A 149 7.07 -0.76 12.22
CA LEU A 149 7.85 -1.92 11.77
C LEU A 149 9.12 -1.55 11.01
N PHE A 150 9.16 -0.35 10.43
CA PHE A 150 10.17 0.06 9.47
C PHE A 150 10.79 1.39 9.84
N SER A 151 12.07 1.49 9.55
CA SER A 151 12.86 2.73 9.56
C SER A 151 13.36 3.04 8.14
N PHE A 152 13.75 4.29 7.92
CA PHE A 152 14.19 4.77 6.61
C PHE A 152 15.50 5.53 6.74
N ASP A 153 16.32 5.43 5.74
CA ASP A 153 17.53 6.23 5.62
C ASP A 153 17.24 7.52 4.83
N SER A 154 17.42 8.65 5.44
CA SER A 154 17.08 9.95 4.86
C SER A 154 17.94 10.31 3.63
N PHE A 155 19.14 9.75 3.51
CA PHE A 155 20.05 9.99 2.42
C PHE A 155 19.70 9.23 1.14
N SER A 156 19.34 7.95 1.31
CA SER A 156 19.11 7.04 0.19
C SER A 156 17.64 6.71 -0.06
N GLY A 157 16.77 6.99 0.90
CA GLY A 157 15.36 6.51 0.91
C GLY A 157 15.24 5.00 1.10
N SER A 158 16.30 4.33 1.57
CA SER A 158 16.27 2.90 1.84
C SER A 158 15.38 2.60 3.05
N MET A 159 14.64 1.50 2.96
CA MET A 159 13.78 0.96 4.01
C MET A 159 14.48 -0.20 4.69
N SER A 160 14.46 -0.23 6.00
CA SER A 160 14.93 -1.33 6.85
C SER A 160 13.92 -1.67 7.92
N VAL A 161 14.09 -2.81 8.57
CA VAL A 161 13.29 -3.15 9.75
C VAL A 161 13.79 -2.31 10.93
N ASP A 162 12.88 -1.69 11.65
CA ASP A 162 13.20 -0.96 12.86
C ASP A 162 13.60 -1.96 13.96
N ALA A 163 14.87 -1.96 14.35
CA ALA A 163 15.41 -2.93 15.29
C ALA A 163 14.89 -2.74 16.73
N GLU A 164 14.44 -1.52 17.07
CA GLU A 164 13.97 -1.18 18.41
C GLU A 164 12.46 -1.34 18.54
N ARG A 165 11.70 -0.91 17.51
CA ARG A 165 10.23 -0.80 17.56
C ARG A 165 9.52 -1.98 16.92
N CYS A 166 10.15 -2.69 15.97
CA CYS A 166 9.53 -3.85 15.34
C CYS A 166 9.49 -5.03 16.32
N PRO A 167 8.31 -5.60 16.63
CA PRO A 167 8.21 -6.78 17.48
C PRO A 167 9.05 -7.94 16.93
N GLU A 168 9.79 -8.62 17.80
CA GLU A 168 10.73 -9.67 17.42
C GLU A 168 10.09 -10.74 16.52
N MET A 169 8.86 -11.15 16.86
CA MET A 169 8.10 -12.14 16.09
C MET A 169 7.77 -11.72 14.66
N LEU A 170 7.81 -10.42 14.35
CA LEU A 170 7.54 -9.88 13.02
C LEU A 170 8.79 -9.54 12.21
N ARG A 171 9.97 -9.43 12.85
CA ARG A 171 11.21 -8.97 12.22
C ARG A 171 11.55 -9.77 10.97
N LYS A 172 11.55 -11.11 11.07
CA LYS A 172 11.87 -11.97 9.93
C LYS A 172 10.90 -11.80 8.76
N LYS A 173 9.59 -11.70 9.06
CA LYS A 173 8.58 -11.43 8.02
C LYS A 173 8.74 -10.04 7.41
N ALA A 174 9.09 -9.04 8.20
CA ALA A 174 9.35 -7.69 7.73
C ALA A 174 10.57 -7.64 6.80
N GLU A 175 11.67 -8.29 7.16
CA GLU A 175 12.86 -8.44 6.32
C GLU A 175 12.52 -9.12 4.99
N ASN A 176 11.87 -10.28 5.06
CA ASN A 176 11.45 -11.02 3.87
C ASN A 176 10.53 -10.18 2.98
N THR A 177 9.63 -9.38 3.58
CA THR A 177 8.73 -8.48 2.83
C THR A 177 9.52 -7.46 2.02
N ILE A 178 10.54 -6.83 2.61
CA ILE A 178 11.40 -5.87 1.90
C ILE A 178 12.08 -6.55 0.71
N VAL A 179 12.60 -7.76 0.90
CA VAL A 179 13.36 -8.50 -0.12
C VAL A 179 12.43 -9.06 -1.21
N GLU A 180 11.43 -9.83 -0.83
CA GLU A 180 10.57 -10.56 -1.78
C GLU A 180 9.69 -9.63 -2.63
N LEU A 181 9.28 -8.49 -2.07
CA LEU A 181 8.53 -7.47 -2.79
C LEU A 181 9.43 -6.38 -3.40
N ASN A 182 10.75 -6.51 -3.27
CA ASN A 182 11.75 -5.53 -3.70
C ASN A 182 11.36 -4.10 -3.33
N LEU A 183 11.03 -3.88 -2.05
CA LEU A 183 10.61 -2.55 -1.57
C LEU A 183 11.78 -1.54 -1.54
N ASN A 184 13.00 -1.99 -1.72
CA ASN A 184 14.19 -1.15 -1.92
C ASN A 184 14.60 -1.00 -3.39
N ALA A 185 13.70 -1.28 -4.34
CA ALA A 185 13.92 -0.95 -5.74
C ALA A 185 14.42 0.50 -5.90
N PRO A 186 15.40 0.78 -6.79
CA PRO A 186 15.97 2.12 -6.95
C PRO A 186 14.92 3.21 -7.16
N ARG A 187 13.87 2.91 -7.90
CA ARG A 187 12.71 3.80 -8.10
C ARG A 187 12.03 4.17 -6.79
N LEU A 188 11.73 3.19 -5.93
CA LEU A 188 11.05 3.43 -4.66
C LEU A 188 11.92 4.20 -3.67
N LYS A 189 13.22 3.94 -3.66
CA LYS A 189 14.18 4.70 -2.83
C LYS A 189 14.21 6.17 -3.24
N ARG A 190 14.30 6.47 -4.54
CA ARG A 190 14.28 7.87 -5.04
C ARG A 190 13.00 8.59 -4.63
N LEU A 191 11.84 7.94 -4.77
CA LEU A 191 10.55 8.55 -4.41
C LEU A 191 10.43 8.82 -2.90
N ARG A 192 10.86 7.88 -2.05
CA ARG A 192 10.87 8.09 -0.59
C ARG A 192 11.84 9.19 -0.17
N LYS A 193 13.04 9.22 -0.78
CA LYS A 193 14.01 10.29 -0.55
C LYS A 193 13.41 11.65 -0.88
N ALA A 194 12.74 11.80 -2.02
CA ALA A 194 12.08 13.05 -2.41
C ALA A 194 11.01 13.47 -1.38
N VAL A 195 10.22 12.53 -0.83
CA VAL A 195 9.26 12.84 0.24
C VAL A 195 9.97 13.34 1.50
N ILE A 196 11.06 12.70 1.90
CA ILE A 196 11.84 13.11 3.07
C ILE A 196 12.43 14.51 2.87
N GLU A 197 12.98 14.80 1.68
CA GLU A 197 13.54 16.11 1.35
C GLU A 197 12.47 17.21 1.42
N VAL A 198 11.28 16.96 0.86
CA VAL A 198 10.14 17.90 0.96
C VAL A 198 9.74 18.15 2.43
N LEU A 199 9.68 17.12 3.25
CA LEU A 199 9.36 17.28 4.67
C LEU A 199 10.43 18.09 5.41
N GLN A 200 11.71 17.87 5.12
CA GLN A 200 12.81 18.65 5.68
C GLN A 200 12.72 20.13 5.29
N GLU A 201 12.42 20.41 4.02
CA GLU A 201 12.24 21.77 3.51
C GLU A 201 11.04 22.47 4.20
N GLN A 202 9.91 21.79 4.35
CA GLN A 202 8.73 22.32 5.04
C GLN A 202 9.02 22.65 6.51
N VAL A 203 9.69 21.76 7.24
CA VAL A 203 10.08 22.01 8.62
C VAL A 203 11.04 23.21 8.70
N ALA A 204 12.02 23.32 7.80
CA ALA A 204 12.96 24.44 7.77
C ALA A 204 12.26 25.78 7.43
N GLU A 205 11.28 25.77 6.50
CA GLU A 205 10.50 26.95 6.15
C GLU A 205 9.65 27.43 7.34
N MET A 206 8.93 26.52 8.01
CA MET A 206 8.13 26.85 9.20
C MET A 206 9.02 27.39 10.33
N ALA A 207 10.19 26.80 10.53
CA ALA A 207 11.16 27.30 11.51
C ALA A 207 11.67 28.71 11.15
N GLY A 208 11.89 28.98 9.87
CA GLY A 208 12.22 30.32 9.36
C GLY A 208 11.10 31.35 9.58
N GLN A 209 9.86 30.90 9.71
CA GLN A 209 8.67 31.72 10.04
C GLN A 209 8.46 31.87 11.56
N GLY A 210 9.31 31.28 12.39
CA GLY A 210 9.32 31.46 13.85
C GLY A 210 8.69 30.31 14.66
N LEU A 211 8.29 29.20 14.02
CA LEU A 211 7.86 28.03 14.75
C LEU A 211 9.08 27.26 15.29
N SER A 212 8.94 26.59 16.41
CA SER A 212 9.90 25.56 16.82
C SER A 212 9.82 24.35 15.88
N VAL A 213 10.85 23.53 15.83
CA VAL A 213 10.87 22.28 15.04
C VAL A 213 9.75 21.35 15.51
N GLU A 214 9.47 21.29 16.80
CA GLU A 214 8.40 20.47 17.37
C GLU A 214 7.02 20.94 16.90
N GLU A 215 6.74 22.25 16.94
CA GLU A 215 5.48 22.83 16.43
C GLU A 215 5.29 22.59 14.93
N ALA A 216 6.37 22.73 14.15
CA ALA A 216 6.33 22.43 12.71
C ALA A 216 6.01 20.95 12.42
N MET A 217 6.63 20.04 13.17
CA MET A 217 6.37 18.60 13.03
C MET A 217 4.94 18.23 13.47
N ASP A 218 4.42 18.83 14.54
CA ASP A 218 3.03 18.63 14.99
C ASP A 218 2.02 19.12 13.96
N GLN A 219 2.28 20.28 13.35
CA GLN A 219 1.42 20.82 12.30
C GLN A 219 1.41 19.90 11.06
N LEU A 220 2.58 19.47 10.59
CA LEU A 220 2.71 18.55 9.47
C LEU A 220 2.06 17.20 9.77
N ALA A 221 2.19 16.70 11.01
CA ALA A 221 1.56 15.45 11.40
C ALA A 221 0.02 15.53 11.32
N ARG A 222 -0.59 16.61 11.80
CA ARG A 222 -2.04 16.83 11.70
C ARG A 222 -2.52 16.96 10.26
N GLU A 223 -1.73 17.59 9.41
CA GLU A 223 -2.05 17.75 7.98
C GLU A 223 -1.92 16.43 7.20
N LEU A 224 -0.77 15.75 7.34
CA LEU A 224 -0.42 14.63 6.47
C LEU A 224 -0.92 13.26 6.96
N LEU A 225 -1.23 13.12 8.26
CA LEU A 225 -1.76 11.86 8.80
C LEU A 225 -3.28 11.89 9.03
N THR A 226 -3.94 12.91 8.48
CA THR A 226 -5.39 12.98 8.34
C THR A 226 -5.77 12.76 6.88
N PRO A 227 -6.76 11.92 6.56
CA PRO A 227 -7.20 11.75 5.18
C PRO A 227 -7.68 13.08 4.60
N ASN A 228 -7.42 13.29 3.33
CA ASN A 228 -7.92 14.47 2.61
C ASN A 228 -9.44 14.35 2.32
N SER A 229 -10.00 15.33 1.60
CA SER A 229 -11.42 15.35 1.22
C SER A 229 -11.88 14.17 0.36
N GLU A 230 -10.95 13.45 -0.24
CA GLU A 230 -11.19 12.23 -1.04
C GLU A 230 -10.97 10.94 -0.24
N ASP A 231 -10.86 11.05 1.09
CA ASP A 231 -10.54 9.95 2.01
C ASP A 231 -9.23 9.23 1.66
N SER A 232 -8.24 10.00 1.17
CA SER A 232 -6.94 9.47 0.74
C SER A 232 -5.81 10.02 1.60
N TYR A 233 -4.78 9.20 1.80
CA TYR A 233 -3.52 9.60 2.45
C TYR A 233 -2.46 9.99 1.41
N PRO A 234 -1.48 10.80 1.79
CA PRO A 234 -0.32 11.07 0.96
C PRO A 234 0.51 9.80 0.72
N ALA A 235 1.17 9.74 -0.43
CA ALA A 235 2.06 8.62 -0.75
C ALA A 235 3.16 8.46 0.32
N PHE A 236 3.58 7.21 0.52
CA PHE A 236 4.62 6.86 1.51
C PHE A 236 4.27 7.23 2.95
N PHE A 237 3.02 7.02 3.33
CA PHE A 237 2.49 7.27 4.66
C PHE A 237 3.40 6.77 5.80
N THR A 238 3.93 5.55 5.69
CA THR A 238 4.83 4.99 6.70
C THR A 238 6.17 5.75 6.78
N THR A 239 6.67 6.28 5.65
CA THR A 239 7.87 7.12 5.63
C THR A 239 7.61 8.47 6.30
N ILE A 240 6.45 9.08 6.03
CA ILE A 240 6.01 10.33 6.68
C ILE A 240 5.86 10.11 8.20
N ARG A 241 5.15 9.04 8.61
CA ARG A 241 5.00 8.66 10.02
C ARG A 241 6.35 8.50 10.72
N TRP A 242 7.30 7.81 10.08
CA TRP A 242 8.65 7.63 10.61
C TRP A 242 9.40 8.96 10.76
N PHE A 243 9.33 9.82 9.74
CA PHE A 243 10.01 11.12 9.75
C PHE A 243 9.48 12.04 10.85
N LEU A 244 8.18 12.10 11.05
CA LEU A 244 7.52 12.95 12.03
C LEU A 244 7.58 12.39 13.46
N GLY A 245 7.96 11.13 13.62
CA GLY A 245 8.26 10.53 14.91
C GLY A 245 7.12 10.64 15.94
N GLU A 246 7.40 11.24 17.11
CA GLU A 246 6.41 11.34 18.21
C GLU A 246 5.22 12.22 17.82
N ALA A 247 5.40 13.26 17.03
CA ALA A 247 4.30 14.10 16.53
C ALA A 247 3.28 13.24 15.73
N ALA A 248 3.78 12.33 14.87
CA ALA A 248 2.93 11.38 14.17
C ALA A 248 2.18 10.44 15.11
N GLU A 249 2.87 9.89 16.10
CA GLU A 249 2.26 8.96 17.06
C GLU A 249 1.18 9.63 17.93
N ASN A 250 1.34 10.92 18.27
CA ASN A 250 0.33 11.68 18.99
C ASN A 250 -0.96 11.83 18.17
N VAL A 251 -0.86 12.24 16.91
CA VAL A 251 -2.02 12.37 16.01
C VAL A 251 -2.71 11.02 15.79
N LEU A 252 -1.93 9.96 15.57
CA LEU A 252 -2.50 8.63 15.36
C LEU A 252 -3.16 8.07 16.62
N ARG A 253 -2.63 8.37 17.80
CA ARG A 253 -3.20 7.98 19.09
C ARG A 253 -4.53 8.69 19.35
N GLU A 254 -4.63 10.00 19.06
CA GLU A 254 -5.88 10.76 19.13
C GLU A 254 -6.99 10.12 18.27
N ARG A 255 -6.62 9.47 17.17
CA ARG A 255 -7.51 8.79 16.24
C ARG A 255 -7.63 7.26 16.48
N ASN A 256 -7.18 6.75 17.62
CA ASN A 256 -7.17 5.31 17.93
C ASN A 256 -6.46 4.44 16.87
N TYR A 257 -5.52 5.01 16.11
CA TYR A 257 -4.84 4.33 15.00
C TYR A 257 -5.79 3.78 13.92
N GLU A 258 -6.92 4.44 13.71
CA GLU A 258 -7.82 4.18 12.59
C GLU A 258 -7.22 4.81 11.33
N ILE A 259 -6.48 4.00 10.54
CA ILE A 259 -5.68 4.40 9.37
C ILE A 259 -5.86 3.44 8.21
#